data_e15171cd7a6d5cdfdefac7aa810aa80f
#
_entry.id   e15171cd7a6d5cdfdefac7aa810aa80f
#
_cell.length_a   1.000
_cell.length_b   1.000
_cell.length_c   1.000
_cell.angle_alpha   90.00
_cell.angle_beta   90.00
_cell.angle_gamma   90.00
#
_symmetry.space_group_name_H-M   'P 1'
#
loop_
_entity.id
_entity.type
_entity.pdbx_description
1 polymer ?
#
loop_
_entity_poly.entity_id
_entity_poly.type
_entity_poly.pdbx_seq_one_letter_code
_entity_poly.pdbx_strand_id
1 'polypeptide(L)'
;MSEYSALIPSFNLGMSKNIYYIARIYMQYLPIIFVRGYAGTQKDVEQVVDDPFYGFNNGSTHIRVDENENPQKFFFESPLLRLMTDHGYQPIVDNQNVNNQIKRLSGQLNKTIWVYRFYDVTTPSFNSSSVVRQEMEQIAEGLRTLIQNVKETTSADKIYLVAHSMGGLICRSLIQKIYPDKNEQAVDHIDKFFTYATPHGGIYFEIGSGLIESLRDKFKLNNSDDFGPQRMYQYLTPKANDPTNELPDDFQLEKLQSLEDAFPPNRVFSLIGTNAHDYEELFGISQKAVGVKSDGLVQIDKAYITGSHRAYVHRSHGGRYGIVNSEEGYQNLQRFLFGDIQVKLSLSNVELKDQDNNFYQLETRVALRGLPIPIYEQAIAHYCPITQELLRTDKPIPLFTAFLIPRNSASDNNTCRYALRLALHSFTKQETNWLRDSHLDQVPLWSDYLITDVSASDSTYKATYSWNSDQKEPVTDLTPNPESSSDVYVAYVSLPERGQKVLGTNAAVRLEISQWK
;
A
#
# COMPACT_ATOMS: atom_id res chain seq x y z
N MET A 1 39.58 32.85 29.74
CA MET A 1 39.81 34.18 29.18
C MET A 1 39.07 34.17 27.87
N SER A 2 37.84 34.59 27.94
CA SER A 2 37.21 35.90 27.58
C SER A 2 37.25 36.05 26.05
N GLU A 3 36.18 36.05 25.56
CA GLU A 3 35.19 36.93 24.94
C GLU A 3 34.74 36.40 23.61
N TYR A 4 33.55 35.89 23.53
CA TYR A 4 32.64 36.06 22.42
C TYR A 4 31.21 35.73 22.90
N SER A 5 30.75 36.54 23.86
CA SER A 5 29.33 36.74 24.12
C SER A 5 29.01 38.16 23.72
N ALA A 6 28.30 38.32 22.65
CA ALA A 6 27.38 39.40 22.32
C ALA A 6 27.37 39.61 20.82
N LEU A 7 26.24 39.19 20.24
CA LEU A 7 25.50 39.91 19.18
C LEU A 7 24.43 38.96 18.61
N ILE A 8 23.39 38.73 19.41
CA ILE A 8 22.11 38.35 18.86
C ILE A 8 21.29 39.64 18.79
N PRO A 9 21.10 40.24 17.63
CA PRO A 9 20.09 41.27 17.49
C PRO A 9 18.72 40.56 17.58
N SER A 10 17.87 41.08 18.46
CA SER A 10 16.44 40.79 18.46
C SER A 10 15.83 41.22 17.13
N PHE A 11 15.84 40.35 16.16
CA PHE A 11 15.06 40.50 14.93
C PHE A 11 13.69 39.88 15.14
N ASN A 12 12.77 40.73 15.55
CA ASN A 12 11.33 40.53 15.36
C ASN A 12 11.05 40.82 13.88
N LEU A 13 11.31 39.87 13.01
CA LEU A 13 10.95 39.91 11.58
C LEU A 13 10.34 38.59 11.26
N GLY A 14 9.12 38.67 10.72
CA GLY A 14 8.36 37.51 10.25
C GLY A 14 9.27 36.56 9.49
N MET A 15 9.39 35.31 9.99
CA MET A 15 10.11 34.25 9.30
C MET A 15 9.57 34.16 7.90
N SER A 16 10.41 34.44 6.91
CA SER A 16 10.00 34.43 5.51
C SER A 16 9.43 33.06 5.19
N LYS A 17 8.39 33.01 4.37
CA LYS A 17 7.73 31.78 3.89
C LYS A 17 8.75 30.72 3.42
N ASN A 18 9.93 31.14 2.97
CA ASN A 18 11.04 30.26 2.54
C ASN A 18 11.69 29.45 3.68
N ILE A 19 11.80 29.99 4.90
CA ILE A 19 12.41 29.25 6.03
C ILE A 19 11.46 28.17 6.54
N TYR A 20 10.17 28.44 6.59
CA TYR A 20 9.14 27.43 6.88
C TYR A 20 9.10 26.35 5.80
N TYR A 21 9.25 26.71 4.54
CA TYR A 21 9.30 25.78 3.41
C TYR A 21 10.54 24.89 3.44
N ILE A 22 11.70 25.46 3.75
CA ILE A 22 12.97 24.72 3.91
C ILE A 22 12.89 23.78 5.12
N ALA A 23 12.39 24.24 6.27
CA ALA A 23 12.19 23.38 7.45
C ALA A 23 11.19 22.23 7.18
N ARG A 24 10.12 22.48 6.39
CA ARG A 24 9.13 21.47 5.98
C ARG A 24 9.73 20.43 5.03
N ILE A 25 10.63 20.86 4.10
CA ILE A 25 11.36 19.94 3.21
C ILE A 25 12.30 19.01 3.99
N TYR A 26 12.96 19.50 5.06
CA TYR A 26 13.88 18.68 5.86
C TYR A 26 13.18 17.70 6.81
N MET A 27 11.93 17.96 7.22
CA MET A 27 11.19 17.07 8.14
C MET A 27 10.43 15.93 7.41
N GLN A 28 10.37 15.93 6.10
CA GLN A 28 9.51 15.02 5.31
C GLN A 28 10.20 13.73 4.87
N TYR A 29 11.52 13.66 4.87
CA TYR A 29 12.26 12.52 4.37
C TYR A 29 12.94 11.76 5.51
N LEU A 30 12.70 10.44 5.54
CA LEU A 30 13.32 9.49 6.48
C LEU A 30 14.02 8.38 5.69
N PRO A 31 15.03 7.69 6.28
CA PRO A 31 15.61 6.52 5.66
C PRO A 31 14.54 5.47 5.34
N ILE A 32 14.67 4.80 4.19
CA ILE A 32 13.75 3.74 3.76
C ILE A 32 14.47 2.40 3.87
N ILE A 33 13.83 1.43 4.52
CA ILE A 33 14.30 0.04 4.56
C ILE A 33 13.36 -0.83 3.75
N PHE A 34 13.91 -1.49 2.71
CA PHE A 34 13.20 -2.47 1.90
C PHE A 34 13.42 -3.88 2.42
N VAL A 35 12.31 -4.62 2.60
CA VAL A 35 12.30 -6.02 3.07
C VAL A 35 11.67 -6.90 1.99
N ARG A 36 12.48 -7.78 1.38
CA ARG A 36 12.03 -8.67 0.33
C ARG A 36 11.18 -9.81 0.87
N GLY A 37 10.38 -10.40 -0.03
CA GLY A 37 9.63 -11.62 0.18
C GLY A 37 10.46 -12.90 0.00
N TYR A 38 9.74 -13.99 -0.10
CA TYR A 38 10.25 -15.34 -0.20
C TYR A 38 11.00 -15.60 -1.53
N ALA A 39 12.10 -16.35 -1.45
CA ALA A 39 12.79 -16.95 -2.57
C ALA A 39 12.56 -18.48 -2.54
N GLY A 40 11.97 -19.03 -3.60
CA GLY A 40 11.40 -20.38 -3.59
C GLY A 40 12.40 -21.52 -3.61
N THR A 41 13.54 -21.35 -4.27
CA THR A 41 14.58 -22.38 -4.42
C THR A 41 15.93 -21.84 -4.00
N GLN A 42 16.91 -22.74 -3.75
CA GLN A 42 18.28 -22.33 -3.47
C GLN A 42 18.86 -21.46 -4.59
N LYS A 43 18.54 -21.77 -5.85
CA LYS A 43 18.93 -20.97 -7.01
C LYS A 43 18.33 -19.55 -6.98
N ASP A 44 17.07 -19.43 -6.58
CA ASP A 44 16.42 -18.12 -6.43
C ASP A 44 17.06 -17.31 -5.31
N VAL A 45 17.41 -17.98 -4.19
CA VAL A 45 18.16 -17.35 -3.09
C VAL A 45 19.52 -16.84 -3.57
N GLU A 46 20.27 -17.64 -4.32
CA GLU A 46 21.57 -17.24 -4.87
C GLU A 46 21.44 -16.05 -5.83
N GLN A 47 20.48 -16.06 -6.74
CA GLN A 47 20.20 -14.92 -7.62
C GLN A 47 19.84 -13.64 -6.85
N VAL A 48 19.08 -13.77 -5.79
CA VAL A 48 18.70 -12.63 -4.94
C VAL A 48 19.91 -12.08 -4.19
N VAL A 49 20.77 -12.96 -3.67
CA VAL A 49 21.96 -12.57 -2.90
C VAL A 49 23.01 -11.91 -3.80
N ASP A 50 23.16 -12.38 -5.04
CA ASP A 50 24.07 -11.80 -6.03
C ASP A 50 23.61 -10.42 -6.54
N ASP A 51 22.31 -10.10 -6.43
CA ASP A 51 21.78 -8.80 -6.80
C ASP A 51 21.95 -7.80 -5.64
N PRO A 52 22.65 -6.67 -5.85
CA PRO A 52 22.84 -5.64 -4.82
C PRO A 52 21.55 -5.11 -4.23
N PHE A 53 20.47 -5.11 -5.01
CA PHE A 53 19.16 -4.60 -4.63
C PHE A 53 18.13 -5.70 -4.34
N TYR A 54 18.54 -6.96 -4.24
CA TYR A 54 17.65 -8.09 -3.95
C TYR A 54 16.46 -8.21 -4.91
N GLY A 55 16.64 -7.84 -6.18
CA GLY A 55 15.60 -7.84 -7.21
C GLY A 55 14.62 -6.66 -7.17
N PHE A 56 14.82 -5.71 -6.28
CA PHE A 56 14.00 -4.47 -6.25
C PHE A 56 14.36 -3.48 -7.37
N ASN A 57 15.46 -3.69 -8.10
CA ASN A 57 15.91 -2.83 -9.20
C ASN A 57 15.30 -3.17 -10.56
N ASN A 58 14.51 -4.25 -10.67
CA ASN A 58 13.89 -4.62 -11.92
C ASN A 58 12.78 -3.62 -12.30
N GLY A 59 12.76 -3.20 -13.57
CA GLY A 59 11.65 -2.44 -14.14
C GLY A 59 10.52 -3.33 -14.62
N SER A 60 9.43 -2.73 -15.08
CA SER A 60 8.30 -3.43 -15.68
C SER A 60 7.84 -2.82 -16.99
N THR A 61 7.01 -3.55 -17.71
CA THR A 61 6.38 -3.05 -18.94
C THR A 61 4.87 -3.11 -18.83
N HIS A 62 4.21 -2.14 -19.47
CA HIS A 62 2.77 -2.08 -19.61
C HIS A 62 2.41 -1.81 -21.06
N ILE A 63 1.40 -2.50 -21.58
CA ILE A 63 0.91 -2.29 -22.95
C ILE A 63 -0.51 -1.75 -22.84
N ARG A 64 -0.78 -0.65 -23.52
CA ARG A 64 -2.10 -0.07 -23.70
C ARG A 64 -2.41 0.06 -25.18
N VAL A 65 -3.68 0.12 -25.52
CA VAL A 65 -4.14 0.43 -26.86
C VAL A 65 -4.47 1.91 -26.92
N ASP A 66 -3.96 2.62 -27.92
CA ASP A 66 -4.28 4.02 -28.17
C ASP A 66 -5.67 4.17 -28.86
N GLU A 67 -6.06 5.39 -29.15
CA GLU A 67 -7.33 5.72 -29.82
C GLU A 67 -7.47 5.16 -31.24
N ASN A 68 -6.35 4.72 -31.86
CA ASN A 68 -6.30 4.14 -33.20
C ASN A 68 -6.10 2.60 -33.14
N GLU A 69 -6.34 1.98 -31.98
CA GLU A 69 -6.16 0.56 -31.72
C GLU A 69 -4.71 0.06 -31.83
N ASN A 70 -3.71 0.96 -31.86
CA ASN A 70 -2.31 0.56 -31.88
C ASN A 70 -1.78 0.28 -30.48
N PRO A 71 -0.98 -0.80 -30.30
CA PRO A 71 -0.38 -1.11 -29.02
C PRO A 71 0.72 -0.08 -28.67
N GLN A 72 0.51 0.61 -27.56
CA GLN A 72 1.49 1.52 -26.96
C GLN A 72 2.17 0.83 -25.80
N LYS A 73 3.50 0.78 -25.82
CA LYS A 73 4.32 0.13 -24.80
C LYS A 73 4.95 1.17 -23.88
N PHE A 74 4.65 1.04 -22.60
CA PHE A 74 5.23 1.87 -21.54
C PHE A 74 6.25 1.05 -20.75
N PHE A 75 7.36 1.69 -20.39
CA PHE A 75 8.41 1.11 -19.55
C PHE A 75 8.42 1.88 -18.23
N PHE A 76 8.41 1.14 -17.13
CA PHE A 76 8.49 1.71 -15.79
C PHE A 76 9.75 1.23 -15.09
N GLU A 77 10.50 2.18 -14.57
CA GLU A 77 11.68 1.93 -13.77
C GLU A 77 11.32 1.35 -12.40
N SER A 78 12.27 0.71 -11.76
CA SER A 78 12.09 0.18 -10.41
C SER A 78 11.77 1.28 -9.39
N PRO A 79 11.08 0.94 -8.28
CA PRO A 79 10.78 1.92 -7.24
C PRO A 79 12.06 2.51 -6.61
N LEU A 80 13.15 1.75 -6.54
CA LEU A 80 14.43 2.24 -6.03
C LEU A 80 15.04 3.31 -6.94
N LEU A 81 15.14 3.05 -8.25
CA LEU A 81 15.64 4.03 -9.22
C LEU A 81 14.77 5.29 -9.23
N ARG A 82 13.45 5.12 -9.15
CA ARG A 82 12.51 6.25 -9.10
C ARG A 82 12.68 7.08 -7.83
N LEU A 83 12.87 6.46 -6.67
CA LEU A 83 13.17 7.19 -5.43
C LEU A 83 14.50 7.94 -5.50
N MET A 84 15.50 7.39 -6.21
CA MET A 84 16.77 8.08 -6.44
C MET A 84 16.61 9.29 -7.37
N THR A 85 15.91 9.14 -8.49
CA THR A 85 15.75 10.19 -9.50
C THR A 85 14.74 11.25 -9.09
N ASP A 86 13.60 10.86 -8.54
CA ASP A 86 12.48 11.76 -8.26
C ASP A 86 12.62 12.47 -6.91
N HIS A 87 13.27 11.83 -5.94
CA HIS A 87 13.38 12.32 -4.55
C HIS A 87 14.82 12.49 -4.04
N GLY A 88 15.83 12.09 -4.82
CA GLY A 88 17.24 12.25 -4.48
C GLY A 88 17.71 11.29 -3.39
N TYR A 89 17.06 10.15 -3.20
CA TYR A 89 17.52 9.12 -2.30
C TYR A 89 18.82 8.48 -2.79
N GLN A 90 19.66 8.02 -1.85
CA GLN A 90 20.92 7.36 -2.13
C GLN A 90 20.90 5.93 -1.60
N PRO A 91 21.20 4.90 -2.43
CA PRO A 91 21.20 3.52 -1.99
C PRO A 91 22.45 3.19 -1.17
N ILE A 92 22.27 2.51 -0.06
CA ILE A 92 23.32 1.90 0.74
C ILE A 92 23.33 0.41 0.44
N VAL A 93 24.23 -0.01 -0.43
CA VAL A 93 24.26 -1.36 -1.01
C VAL A 93 25.15 -2.31 -0.23
N ASP A 94 26.22 -1.77 0.37
CA ASP A 94 27.23 -2.57 1.08
C ASP A 94 27.15 -2.31 2.58
N ASN A 95 26.54 -3.24 3.29
CA ASN A 95 26.39 -3.18 4.74
C ASN A 95 27.72 -3.31 5.50
N GLN A 96 28.80 -3.78 4.85
CA GLN A 96 30.12 -3.90 5.47
C GLN A 96 30.94 -2.60 5.34
N ASN A 97 30.70 -1.81 4.28
CA ASN A 97 31.41 -0.55 4.01
C ASN A 97 30.54 0.70 4.18
N VAL A 98 29.53 0.62 5.03
CA VAL A 98 28.55 1.70 5.27
C VAL A 98 29.25 3.03 5.55
N ASN A 99 30.24 3.05 6.41
CA ASN A 99 30.99 4.27 6.77
C ASN A 99 31.69 4.94 5.58
N ASN A 100 32.19 4.17 4.61
CA ASN A 100 32.81 4.71 3.42
C ASN A 100 31.78 5.22 2.41
N GLN A 101 30.63 4.57 2.31
CA GLN A 101 29.52 5.04 1.48
C GLN A 101 28.96 6.34 2.04
N ILE A 102 28.70 6.41 3.34
CA ILE A 102 28.18 7.61 4.02
C ILE A 102 29.12 8.81 3.90
N LYS A 103 30.43 8.61 4.01
CA LYS A 103 31.41 9.69 3.78
C LYS A 103 31.33 10.31 2.39
N ARG A 104 30.83 9.57 1.40
CA ARG A 104 30.60 10.06 0.02
C ARG A 104 29.28 10.78 -0.13
N LEU A 105 28.36 10.60 0.82
CA LEU A 105 27.06 11.27 0.81
C LEU A 105 27.24 12.68 1.39
N SER A 106 27.11 13.69 0.56
CA SER A 106 27.21 15.09 0.97
C SER A 106 25.94 15.52 1.74
N GLY A 107 25.80 15.12 3.00
CA GLY A 107 24.95 15.83 3.98
C GLY A 107 23.46 15.50 4.04
N GLN A 108 22.91 14.56 3.25
CA GLN A 108 21.48 14.19 3.30
C GLN A 108 21.27 12.73 3.75
N LEU A 109 21.74 12.38 4.93
CA LEU A 109 21.68 11.02 5.46
C LEU A 109 20.25 10.49 5.66
N ASN A 110 19.28 11.39 5.82
CA ASN A 110 17.85 11.00 5.91
C ASN A 110 17.27 10.51 4.58
N LYS A 111 17.93 10.79 3.44
CA LYS A 111 17.52 10.32 2.12
C LYS A 111 18.33 9.10 1.69
N THR A 112 18.31 8.04 2.49
CA THR A 112 19.02 6.79 2.19
C THR A 112 18.06 5.62 2.04
N ILE A 113 18.38 4.72 1.12
CA ILE A 113 17.65 3.47 0.89
C ILE A 113 18.54 2.32 1.34
N TRP A 114 17.99 1.46 2.17
CA TRP A 114 18.60 0.26 2.71
C TRP A 114 17.81 -0.96 2.29
N VAL A 115 18.52 -2.07 2.01
CA VAL A 115 17.87 -3.36 1.72
C VAL A 115 18.25 -4.34 2.81
N TYR A 116 17.24 -4.95 3.45
CA TYR A 116 17.47 -5.97 4.46
C TYR A 116 17.84 -7.31 3.81
N ARG A 117 19.12 -7.69 3.94
CA ARG A 117 19.76 -8.82 3.25
C ARG A 117 19.77 -10.08 4.12
N PHE A 118 18.61 -10.56 4.55
CA PHE A 118 18.51 -11.70 5.49
C PHE A 118 18.86 -13.06 4.85
N TYR A 119 18.85 -13.19 3.52
CA TYR A 119 19.28 -14.40 2.85
C TYR A 119 20.80 -14.58 2.78
N ASP A 120 21.60 -13.54 3.02
CA ASP A 120 23.07 -13.63 2.93
C ASP A 120 23.64 -14.71 3.86
N VAL A 121 23.05 -14.88 5.05
CA VAL A 121 23.48 -15.89 6.03
C VAL A 121 23.09 -17.33 5.65
N THR A 122 22.19 -17.49 4.66
CA THR A 122 21.66 -18.80 4.23
C THR A 122 22.34 -19.32 2.96
N THR A 123 23.33 -18.61 2.42
CA THR A 123 24.01 -18.98 1.18
C THR A 123 25.45 -19.42 1.43
N PRO A 124 25.94 -20.46 0.73
CA PRO A 124 27.34 -20.88 0.80
C PRO A 124 28.33 -19.81 0.36
N SER A 125 27.91 -18.87 -0.50
CA SER A 125 28.74 -17.79 -1.02
C SER A 125 29.24 -16.83 0.07
N PHE A 126 28.50 -16.68 1.16
CA PHE A 126 28.84 -15.78 2.27
C PHE A 126 29.13 -16.53 3.58
N ASN A 127 28.75 -17.79 3.68
CA ASN A 127 28.97 -18.60 4.87
C ASN A 127 29.49 -20.01 4.49
N SER A 128 30.76 -20.26 4.67
CA SER A 128 31.41 -21.56 4.36
C SER A 128 31.02 -22.71 5.31
N SER A 129 30.32 -22.41 6.40
CA SER A 129 29.80 -23.39 7.35
C SER A 129 28.31 -23.55 7.16
N SER A 130 27.84 -24.75 6.92
CA SER A 130 26.43 -25.21 6.82
C SER A 130 25.34 -24.12 6.70
N VAL A 131 24.55 -24.19 5.64
CA VAL A 131 23.35 -23.34 5.43
C VAL A 131 22.46 -23.40 6.68
N VAL A 132 22.48 -22.34 7.48
CA VAL A 132 21.61 -22.21 8.66
C VAL A 132 20.38 -21.43 8.22
N ARG A 133 19.23 -22.11 8.20
CA ARG A 133 17.94 -21.46 8.00
C ARG A 133 17.52 -20.76 9.28
N GLN A 134 17.02 -19.54 9.13
CA GLN A 134 16.54 -18.74 10.25
C GLN A 134 15.02 -18.83 10.37
N GLU A 135 14.53 -18.90 11.61
CA GLU A 135 13.12 -18.76 11.93
C GLU A 135 12.65 -17.30 11.73
N MET A 136 11.35 -17.11 11.53
CA MET A 136 10.73 -15.78 11.28
C MET A 136 11.13 -14.76 12.35
N GLU A 137 11.13 -15.16 13.63
CA GLU A 137 11.48 -14.30 14.76
C GLU A 137 12.97 -13.92 14.77
N GLN A 138 13.85 -14.82 14.33
CA GLN A 138 15.29 -14.52 14.21
C GLN A 138 15.54 -13.51 13.09
N ILE A 139 14.84 -13.67 11.96
CA ILE A 139 14.91 -12.70 10.85
C ILE A 139 14.36 -11.34 11.31
N ALA A 140 13.25 -11.33 12.05
CA ALA A 140 12.67 -10.09 12.58
C ALA A 140 13.60 -9.39 13.60
N GLU A 141 14.32 -10.12 14.45
CA GLU A 141 15.35 -9.56 15.35
C GLU A 141 16.53 -8.97 14.56
N GLY A 142 16.95 -9.62 13.48
CA GLY A 142 17.96 -9.06 12.58
C GLY A 142 17.51 -7.75 11.92
N LEU A 143 16.22 -7.65 11.55
CA LEU A 143 15.64 -6.40 11.03
C LEU A 143 15.64 -5.30 12.11
N ARG A 144 15.31 -5.62 13.37
CA ARG A 144 15.40 -4.68 14.50
C ARG A 144 16.82 -4.10 14.62
N THR A 145 17.84 -4.97 14.56
CA THR A 145 19.25 -4.57 14.61
C THR A 145 19.61 -3.64 13.44
N LEU A 146 19.15 -3.95 12.22
CA LEU A 146 19.36 -3.07 11.06
C LEU A 146 18.71 -1.71 11.28
N ILE A 147 17.47 -1.64 11.76
CA ILE A 147 16.78 -0.37 12.04
C ILE A 147 17.56 0.47 13.03
N GLN A 148 18.06 -0.12 14.11
CA GLN A 148 18.90 0.58 15.08
C GLN A 148 20.16 1.17 14.43
N ASN A 149 20.90 0.34 13.66
CA ASN A 149 22.09 0.78 12.95
C ASN A 149 21.81 1.92 11.95
N VAL A 150 20.68 1.85 11.23
CA VAL A 150 20.26 2.90 10.29
C VAL A 150 19.98 4.20 11.05
N LYS A 151 19.23 4.15 12.15
CA LYS A 151 18.93 5.33 12.98
C LYS A 151 20.20 5.97 13.55
N GLU A 152 21.11 5.16 14.10
CA GLU A 152 22.40 5.64 14.62
C GLU A 152 23.26 6.27 13.52
N THR A 153 23.34 5.61 12.37
CA THR A 153 24.16 6.05 11.24
C THR A 153 23.65 7.34 10.60
N THR A 154 22.33 7.48 10.50
CA THR A 154 21.69 8.63 9.83
C THR A 154 21.26 9.72 10.79
N SER A 155 21.29 9.46 12.10
CA SER A 155 20.72 10.29 13.15
C SER A 155 19.22 10.57 12.96
N ALA A 156 18.51 9.67 12.28
CA ALA A 156 17.08 9.75 12.09
C ALA A 156 16.33 9.18 13.30
N ASP A 157 15.28 9.86 13.74
CA ASP A 157 14.45 9.36 14.85
C ASP A 157 13.65 8.13 14.47
N LYS A 158 13.20 8.06 13.22
CA LYS A 158 12.37 6.97 12.66
C LYS A 158 12.77 6.62 11.24
N ILE A 159 12.23 5.53 10.73
CA ILE A 159 12.42 5.07 9.35
C ILE A 159 11.06 4.86 8.65
N TYR A 160 11.10 4.78 7.31
CA TYR A 160 10.02 4.20 6.51
C TYR A 160 10.33 2.74 6.24
N LEU A 161 9.34 1.87 6.45
CA LEU A 161 9.44 0.43 6.22
C LEU A 161 8.63 0.05 4.98
N VAL A 162 9.28 -0.61 4.02
CA VAL A 162 8.66 -1.03 2.76
C VAL A 162 8.90 -2.52 2.56
N ALA A 163 7.85 -3.30 2.39
CA ALA A 163 7.97 -4.75 2.32
C ALA A 163 7.17 -5.34 1.16
N HIS A 164 7.65 -6.47 0.65
CA HIS A 164 6.96 -7.28 -0.35
C HIS A 164 6.72 -8.69 0.18
N SER A 165 5.50 -9.23 -0.03
CA SER A 165 5.18 -10.64 0.25
C SER A 165 5.52 -11.04 1.70
N MET A 166 6.23 -12.14 1.91
CA MET A 166 6.70 -12.61 3.23
C MET A 166 7.48 -11.52 4.01
N GLY A 167 8.15 -10.60 3.31
CA GLY A 167 8.83 -9.48 3.98
C GLY A 167 7.92 -8.65 4.86
N GLY A 168 6.64 -8.52 4.49
CA GLY A 168 5.64 -7.86 5.32
C GLY A 168 5.30 -8.63 6.59
N LEU A 169 5.38 -9.95 6.58
CA LEU A 169 5.20 -10.80 7.78
C LEU A 169 6.41 -10.69 8.71
N ILE A 170 7.63 -10.62 8.17
CA ILE A 170 8.85 -10.32 8.94
C ILE A 170 8.70 -8.98 9.66
N CYS A 171 8.25 -7.94 8.95
CA CYS A 171 7.98 -6.63 9.54
C CYS A 171 6.90 -6.69 10.62
N ARG A 172 5.85 -7.46 10.42
CA ARG A 172 4.79 -7.64 11.43
C ARG A 172 5.29 -8.40 12.66
N SER A 173 6.09 -9.44 12.49
CA SER A 173 6.73 -10.14 13.59
C SER A 173 7.59 -9.19 14.42
N LEU A 174 8.35 -8.30 13.78
CA LEU A 174 9.09 -7.23 14.46
C LEU A 174 8.15 -6.31 15.25
N ILE A 175 7.09 -5.80 14.60
CA ILE A 175 6.17 -4.82 15.17
C ILE A 175 5.34 -5.40 16.31
N GLN A 176 4.76 -6.61 16.11
CA GLN A 176 3.77 -7.18 17.03
C GLN A 176 4.38 -8.06 18.12
N LYS A 177 5.57 -8.64 17.88
CA LYS A 177 6.20 -9.57 18.84
C LYS A 177 7.54 -9.05 19.34
N ILE A 178 8.51 -8.78 18.46
CA ILE A 178 9.88 -8.53 18.87
C ILE A 178 10.01 -7.24 19.69
N TYR A 179 9.40 -6.13 19.24
CA TYR A 179 9.40 -4.89 20.00
C TYR A 179 8.69 -5.04 21.35
N PRO A 180 7.44 -5.56 21.43
CA PRO A 180 6.78 -5.78 22.72
C PRO A 180 7.53 -6.72 23.66
N ASP A 181 8.10 -7.84 23.15
CA ASP A 181 8.90 -8.77 23.95
C ASP A 181 10.17 -8.12 24.58
N LYS A 182 10.60 -6.99 24.02
CA LYS A 182 11.73 -6.16 24.53
C LYS A 182 11.29 -4.90 25.26
N ASN A 183 9.98 -4.74 25.53
CA ASN A 183 9.40 -3.53 26.09
C ASN A 183 9.69 -2.26 25.25
N GLU A 184 9.75 -2.40 23.93
CA GLU A 184 9.89 -1.32 22.97
C GLU A 184 8.58 -1.12 22.20
N GLN A 185 8.35 0.08 21.66
CA GLN A 185 7.18 0.38 20.85
C GLN A 185 7.61 0.62 19.39
N ALA A 186 6.91 -0.03 18.46
CA ALA A 186 7.22 0.11 17.03
C ALA A 186 7.12 1.55 16.53
N VAL A 187 6.21 2.36 17.11
CA VAL A 187 6.02 3.78 16.77
C VAL A 187 7.22 4.67 17.11
N ASP A 188 8.14 4.23 17.98
CA ASP A 188 9.36 4.97 18.31
C ASP A 188 10.47 4.77 17.26
N HIS A 189 10.28 3.81 16.36
CA HIS A 189 11.27 3.43 15.36
C HIS A 189 10.75 3.57 13.93
N ILE A 190 9.46 3.32 13.70
CA ILE A 190 8.83 3.28 12.39
C ILE A 190 7.81 4.42 12.29
N ASP A 191 7.90 5.23 11.25
CA ASP A 191 6.92 6.28 10.96
C ASP A 191 5.77 5.74 10.09
N LYS A 192 6.10 5.09 8.96
CA LYS A 192 5.13 4.53 8.01
C LYS A 192 5.55 3.14 7.57
N PHE A 193 4.57 2.27 7.33
CA PHE A 193 4.76 0.92 6.86
C PHE A 193 3.95 0.68 5.59
N PHE A 194 4.64 0.37 4.48
CA PHE A 194 4.03 0.07 3.19
C PHE A 194 4.25 -1.39 2.80
N THR A 195 3.20 -2.08 2.39
CA THR A 195 3.30 -3.49 1.96
C THR A 195 2.79 -3.68 0.54
N TYR A 196 3.53 -4.48 -0.23
CA TYR A 196 3.14 -4.98 -1.53
C TYR A 196 2.74 -6.46 -1.41
N ALA A 197 1.51 -6.81 -1.75
CA ALA A 197 1.06 -8.19 -1.87
C ALA A 197 1.46 -9.10 -0.68
N THR A 198 1.42 -8.57 0.54
CA THR A 198 1.75 -9.33 1.74
C THR A 198 0.55 -10.18 2.18
N PRO A 199 0.74 -11.49 2.47
CA PRO A 199 -0.33 -12.37 2.94
C PRO A 199 -0.63 -12.11 4.43
N HIS A 200 -1.21 -10.97 4.76
CA HIS A 200 -1.48 -10.54 6.13
C HIS A 200 -2.41 -11.48 6.91
N GLY A 201 -3.31 -12.17 6.21
CA GLY A 201 -4.20 -13.19 6.75
C GLY A 201 -3.73 -14.62 6.50
N GLY A 202 -2.49 -14.81 6.02
CA GLY A 202 -1.98 -16.11 5.62
C GLY A 202 -2.26 -16.45 4.15
N ILE A 203 -1.86 -17.66 3.74
CA ILE A 203 -2.14 -18.20 2.41
C ILE A 203 -2.96 -19.48 2.58
N TYR A 204 -4.15 -19.50 1.97
CA TYR A 204 -5.03 -20.67 2.01
C TYR A 204 -5.07 -21.30 0.63
N PHE A 205 -4.89 -22.61 0.58
CA PHE A 205 -4.96 -23.39 -0.65
C PHE A 205 -6.34 -24.04 -0.77
N GLU A 206 -6.98 -23.97 -1.94
CA GLU A 206 -8.25 -24.66 -2.17
C GLU A 206 -8.04 -26.17 -2.16
N ILE A 207 -8.82 -26.87 -1.33
CA ILE A 207 -8.70 -28.34 -1.11
C ILE A 207 -9.12 -29.07 -2.39
N GLY A 208 -8.28 -29.99 -2.89
CA GLY A 208 -8.65 -30.93 -3.94
C GLY A 208 -7.65 -31.18 -5.06
N SER A 209 -6.49 -30.52 -5.07
CA SER A 209 -5.44 -30.79 -6.05
C SER A 209 -4.19 -31.34 -5.32
N GLY A 210 -3.62 -32.44 -5.83
CA GLY A 210 -2.28 -32.91 -5.40
C GLY A 210 -1.15 -31.90 -5.62
N LEU A 211 -1.50 -30.70 -6.03
CA LEU A 211 -0.74 -29.48 -6.14
C LEU A 211 -0.45 -28.83 -4.79
N ILE A 212 -1.32 -29.03 -3.79
CA ILE A 212 -1.13 -28.52 -2.40
C ILE A 212 0.14 -29.11 -1.80
N GLU A 213 0.38 -30.41 -2.01
CA GLU A 213 1.57 -31.08 -1.50
C GLU A 213 2.84 -30.53 -2.16
N SER A 214 2.82 -30.27 -3.48
CA SER A 214 3.98 -29.74 -4.18
C SER A 214 4.27 -28.27 -3.87
N LEU A 215 3.25 -27.44 -3.67
CA LEU A 215 3.39 -26.06 -3.20
C LEU A 215 3.80 -26.02 -1.72
N ARG A 216 3.13 -26.79 -0.89
CA ARG A 216 3.48 -26.97 0.52
C ARG A 216 4.89 -27.52 0.70
N ASP A 217 5.34 -28.47 -0.13
CA ASP A 217 6.70 -29.02 -0.08
C ASP A 217 7.75 -28.01 -0.58
N LYS A 218 7.38 -27.13 -1.50
CA LYS A 218 8.25 -26.02 -1.96
C LYS A 218 8.29 -24.88 -0.95
N PHE A 219 7.20 -24.61 -0.24
CA PHE A 219 7.17 -23.65 0.88
C PHE A 219 7.69 -24.27 2.19
N LYS A 220 7.79 -25.60 2.29
CA LYS A 220 8.40 -26.31 3.41
C LYS A 220 9.93 -26.23 3.45
N LEU A 221 10.46 -25.04 3.32
CA LEU A 221 11.90 -24.89 3.49
C LEU A 221 12.37 -25.18 4.92
N ASN A 222 11.49 -25.40 5.93
CA ASN A 222 11.89 -25.68 7.32
C ASN A 222 10.89 -26.43 8.19
N ASN A 223 10.08 -27.33 7.69
CA ASN A 223 9.05 -28.03 8.49
C ASN A 223 7.96 -27.12 9.10
N SER A 224 7.97 -25.83 8.85
CA SER A 224 6.99 -24.89 9.34
C SER A 224 6.16 -24.33 8.18
N ASP A 225 4.86 -24.36 8.36
CA ASP A 225 3.89 -23.69 7.51
C ASP A 225 3.83 -22.21 7.92
N ASP A 226 4.85 -21.43 7.52
CA ASP A 226 5.00 -20.03 7.92
C ASP A 226 3.82 -19.13 7.54
N PHE A 227 2.93 -19.60 6.67
CA PHE A 227 1.72 -18.90 6.24
C PHE A 227 0.44 -19.48 6.83
N GLY A 228 0.55 -20.57 7.61
CA GLY A 228 -0.58 -21.20 8.30
C GLY A 228 -0.93 -20.48 9.61
N PRO A 229 -2.19 -20.62 10.08
CA PRO A 229 -2.68 -19.89 11.25
C PRO A 229 -1.86 -20.11 12.52
N GLN A 230 -1.49 -21.36 12.81
CA GLN A 230 -0.72 -21.72 14.01
C GLN A 230 0.62 -21.01 14.04
N ARG A 231 1.38 -21.08 12.95
CA ARG A 231 2.71 -20.49 12.89
C ARG A 231 2.64 -18.96 12.84
N MET A 232 1.65 -18.41 12.12
CA MET A 232 1.39 -16.96 12.12
C MET A 232 1.09 -16.45 13.53
N TYR A 233 0.23 -17.13 14.26
CA TYR A 233 -0.06 -16.78 15.66
C TYR A 233 1.23 -16.73 16.48
N GLN A 234 2.09 -17.74 16.35
CA GLN A 234 3.35 -17.86 17.11
C GLN A 234 4.29 -16.66 16.92
N TYR A 235 4.52 -16.23 15.68
CA TYR A 235 5.45 -15.12 15.40
C TYR A 235 4.79 -13.73 15.41
N LEU A 236 3.47 -13.63 15.56
CA LEU A 236 2.77 -12.36 15.70
C LEU A 236 2.34 -12.04 17.13
N THR A 237 2.27 -13.03 18.02
CA THR A 237 1.80 -12.85 19.40
C THR A 237 2.97 -12.70 20.38
N PRO A 238 3.03 -11.60 21.17
CA PRO A 238 4.04 -11.41 22.19
C PRO A 238 3.95 -12.49 23.29
N LYS A 239 5.08 -12.86 23.89
CA LYS A 239 5.14 -13.82 25.00
C LYS A 239 4.36 -13.36 26.24
N ALA A 240 4.26 -12.05 26.45
CA ALA A 240 3.50 -11.48 27.56
C ALA A 240 1.99 -11.72 27.41
N ASN A 241 1.47 -11.79 26.16
CA ASN A 241 0.06 -12.01 25.88
C ASN A 241 -0.31 -13.49 25.89
N ASP A 242 0.60 -14.35 25.46
CA ASP A 242 0.45 -15.79 25.50
C ASP A 242 1.79 -16.50 25.71
N PRO A 243 2.08 -16.94 26.96
CA PRO A 243 3.30 -17.68 27.26
C PRO A 243 3.33 -19.09 26.64
N THR A 244 2.17 -19.66 26.30
CA THR A 244 2.08 -21.03 25.71
C THR A 244 2.47 -21.03 24.24
N ASN A 245 2.24 -19.92 23.56
CA ASN A 245 2.49 -19.75 22.13
C ASN A 245 1.72 -20.77 21.25
N GLU A 246 0.55 -21.22 21.76
CA GLU A 246 -0.34 -22.15 21.07
C GLU A 246 -1.60 -21.42 20.61
N LEU A 247 -2.02 -21.66 19.35
CA LEU A 247 -3.24 -21.06 18.81
C LEU A 247 -4.46 -21.55 19.61
N PRO A 248 -5.24 -20.65 20.23
CA PRO A 248 -6.45 -21.04 20.93
C PRO A 248 -7.49 -21.68 20.01
N ASP A 249 -8.23 -22.70 20.50
CA ASP A 249 -9.26 -23.39 19.71
C ASP A 249 -10.39 -22.46 19.22
N ASP A 250 -10.68 -21.39 19.95
CA ASP A 250 -11.69 -20.39 19.63
C ASP A 250 -11.13 -19.14 18.91
N PHE A 251 -9.88 -19.19 18.44
CA PHE A 251 -9.23 -18.07 17.77
C PHE A 251 -9.92 -17.76 16.44
N GLN A 252 -10.32 -16.51 16.28
CA GLN A 252 -10.90 -16.01 15.05
C GLN A 252 -9.81 -15.66 14.05
N LEU A 253 -9.75 -16.37 12.92
CA LEU A 253 -8.68 -16.23 11.91
C LEU A 253 -8.58 -14.82 11.32
N GLU A 254 -9.66 -14.05 11.32
CA GLU A 254 -9.67 -12.65 10.89
C GLU A 254 -8.78 -11.76 11.77
N LYS A 255 -8.52 -12.14 13.02
CA LYS A 255 -7.58 -11.45 13.92
C LYS A 255 -6.14 -11.52 13.42
N LEU A 256 -5.78 -12.51 12.60
CA LEU A 256 -4.45 -12.56 11.97
C LEU A 256 -4.17 -11.31 11.12
N GLN A 257 -5.20 -10.61 10.63
CA GLN A 257 -5.05 -9.37 9.88
C GLN A 257 -5.03 -8.10 10.77
N SER A 258 -5.15 -8.26 12.08
CA SER A 258 -5.05 -7.15 13.05
C SER A 258 -3.58 -6.88 13.43
N LEU A 259 -3.28 -5.63 13.78
CA LEU A 259 -2.01 -5.25 14.44
C LEU A 259 -2.12 -5.27 15.96
N GLU A 260 -3.29 -5.56 16.52
CA GLU A 260 -3.54 -5.66 17.97
C GLU A 260 -2.94 -4.49 18.79
N ASP A 261 -3.13 -3.27 18.27
CA ASP A 261 -2.63 -2.00 18.86
C ASP A 261 -1.09 -1.83 18.91
N ALA A 262 -0.32 -2.80 18.39
CA ALA A 262 1.14 -2.72 18.36
C ALA A 262 1.66 -1.61 17.43
N PHE A 263 0.85 -1.18 16.46
CA PHE A 263 1.16 -0.07 15.56
C PHE A 263 -0.13 0.54 14.97
N PRO A 264 -0.22 1.88 14.78
CA PRO A 264 -1.41 2.51 14.25
C PRO A 264 -1.74 2.07 12.83
N PRO A 265 -2.92 1.46 12.55
CA PRO A 265 -3.27 1.00 11.22
C PRO A 265 -3.32 2.12 10.16
N ASN A 266 -3.62 3.36 10.56
CA ASN A 266 -3.59 4.52 9.68
C ASN A 266 -2.17 4.94 9.23
N ARG A 267 -1.12 4.35 9.81
CA ARG A 267 0.29 4.47 9.38
C ARG A 267 0.73 3.30 8.50
N VAL A 268 -0.22 2.45 8.09
CA VAL A 268 0.03 1.31 7.21
C VAL A 268 -0.72 1.48 5.89
N PHE A 269 -0.04 1.10 4.80
CA PHE A 269 -0.65 0.99 3.48
C PHE A 269 -0.46 -0.43 2.92
N SER A 270 -1.56 -1.07 2.55
CA SER A 270 -1.58 -2.40 1.94
C SER A 270 -1.91 -2.29 0.45
N LEU A 271 -0.94 -2.51 -0.42
CA LEU A 271 -1.15 -2.56 -1.87
C LEU A 271 -1.44 -4.00 -2.30
N ILE A 272 -2.60 -4.21 -2.92
CA ILE A 272 -3.19 -5.52 -3.20
C ILE A 272 -3.19 -5.76 -4.70
N GLY A 273 -2.53 -6.84 -5.13
CA GLY A 273 -2.59 -7.32 -6.51
C GLY A 273 -3.87 -8.11 -6.77
N THR A 274 -4.40 -8.01 -8.01
CA THR A 274 -5.64 -8.69 -8.41
C THR A 274 -5.50 -9.47 -9.72
N ASN A 275 -4.27 -9.66 -10.23
CA ASN A 275 -4.00 -10.37 -11.46
C ASN A 275 -3.38 -11.74 -11.19
N ALA A 276 -4.23 -12.76 -11.17
CA ALA A 276 -3.79 -14.14 -10.97
C ALA A 276 -3.19 -14.78 -12.22
N HIS A 277 -3.42 -14.21 -13.42
CA HIS A 277 -3.04 -14.84 -14.69
C HIS A 277 -1.58 -14.66 -15.06
N ASP A 278 -0.99 -13.50 -14.75
CA ASP A 278 0.36 -13.14 -15.19
C ASP A 278 1.47 -13.54 -14.21
N TYR A 279 1.15 -14.36 -13.23
CA TYR A 279 2.13 -14.92 -12.28
C TYR A 279 2.68 -16.26 -12.79
N GLU A 280 3.36 -16.23 -13.93
CA GLU A 280 3.86 -17.44 -14.61
C GLU A 280 5.14 -18.02 -14.01
N GLU A 281 5.97 -17.20 -13.37
CA GLU A 281 7.35 -17.59 -13.00
C GLU A 281 7.43 -18.59 -11.86
N LEU A 282 6.38 -18.75 -11.06
CA LEU A 282 6.44 -19.66 -9.94
C LEU A 282 5.71 -20.98 -10.17
N PHE A 283 5.10 -21.30 -11.34
CA PHE A 283 4.62 -22.70 -11.37
C PHE A 283 3.56 -23.04 -12.41
N GLY A 284 2.96 -22.14 -13.16
CA GLY A 284 1.81 -22.50 -14.03
C GLY A 284 0.63 -23.15 -13.29
N ILE A 285 0.75 -23.18 -11.98
CA ILE A 285 -0.04 -23.97 -11.02
C ILE A 285 -0.77 -23.05 -10.04
N SER A 286 -0.25 -21.82 -9.82
CA SER A 286 -0.67 -20.96 -8.71
C SER A 286 -2.14 -20.54 -8.79
N GLN A 287 -2.64 -20.16 -9.95
CA GLN A 287 -4.05 -19.79 -10.11
C GLN A 287 -5.01 -20.94 -9.75
N LYS A 288 -4.65 -22.19 -10.10
CA LYS A 288 -5.48 -23.38 -9.78
C LYS A 288 -5.46 -23.74 -8.30
N ALA A 289 -4.39 -23.35 -7.59
CA ALA A 289 -4.20 -23.68 -6.18
C ALA A 289 -4.73 -22.60 -5.23
N VAL A 290 -4.65 -21.33 -5.62
CA VAL A 290 -5.03 -20.18 -4.78
C VAL A 290 -6.35 -19.54 -5.22
N GLY A 291 -6.79 -19.85 -6.44
CA GLY A 291 -8.01 -19.32 -7.02
C GLY A 291 -7.83 -17.99 -7.76
N VAL A 292 -8.85 -17.62 -8.53
CA VAL A 292 -8.86 -16.41 -9.37
C VAL A 292 -8.95 -15.11 -8.56
N LYS A 293 -9.43 -15.18 -7.32
CA LYS A 293 -9.52 -14.02 -6.40
C LYS A 293 -8.18 -13.79 -5.69
N SER A 294 -7.11 -13.67 -6.46
CA SER A 294 -5.74 -13.52 -5.95
C SER A 294 -4.88 -12.72 -6.92
N ASP A 295 -3.65 -12.43 -6.52
CA ASP A 295 -2.58 -11.91 -7.38
C ASP A 295 -1.73 -13.04 -8.02
N GLY A 296 -2.22 -14.29 -7.91
CA GLY A 296 -1.55 -15.51 -8.32
C GLY A 296 -0.91 -16.28 -7.15
N LEU A 297 -0.74 -15.68 -5.98
CA LEU A 297 -0.22 -16.31 -4.77
C LEU A 297 -1.00 -15.94 -3.52
N VAL A 298 -1.39 -14.69 -3.34
CA VAL A 298 -2.07 -14.19 -2.15
C VAL A 298 -3.51 -13.84 -2.48
N GLN A 299 -4.46 -14.37 -1.72
CA GLN A 299 -5.87 -14.03 -1.85
C GLN A 299 -6.11 -12.55 -1.54
N ILE A 300 -6.98 -11.89 -2.32
CA ILE A 300 -7.29 -10.47 -2.21
C ILE A 300 -7.78 -10.10 -0.81
N ASP A 301 -8.60 -10.94 -0.20
CA ASP A 301 -9.16 -10.73 1.15
C ASP A 301 -8.15 -11.00 2.28
N LYS A 302 -6.99 -11.59 1.98
CA LYS A 302 -5.90 -11.85 2.93
C LYS A 302 -4.72 -10.87 2.80
N ALA A 303 -4.76 -9.99 1.83
CA ALA A 303 -3.63 -9.14 1.46
C ALA A 303 -3.59 -7.75 2.14
N TYR A 304 -4.36 -7.52 3.19
CA TYR A 304 -4.39 -6.23 3.90
C TYR A 304 -4.48 -6.37 5.42
N ILE A 305 -4.05 -5.33 6.11
CA ILE A 305 -4.24 -5.16 7.56
C ILE A 305 -5.57 -4.46 7.82
N THR A 306 -6.35 -4.97 8.75
CA THR A 306 -7.63 -4.38 9.16
C THR A 306 -7.41 -2.93 9.64
N GLY A 307 -8.19 -2.00 9.10
CA GLY A 307 -8.06 -0.58 9.43
C GLY A 307 -6.94 0.17 8.69
N SER A 308 -6.09 -0.51 7.92
CA SER A 308 -5.05 0.14 7.11
C SER A 308 -5.62 0.83 5.87
N HIS A 309 -4.85 1.78 5.32
CA HIS A 309 -5.07 2.26 3.96
C HIS A 309 -4.78 1.13 2.98
N ARG A 310 -5.54 1.05 1.89
CA ARG A 310 -5.35 0.02 0.89
C ARG A 310 -5.69 0.49 -0.52
N ALA A 311 -5.04 -0.13 -1.49
CA ALA A 311 -5.41 0.02 -2.89
C ALA A 311 -5.37 -1.34 -3.61
N TYR A 312 -6.30 -1.52 -4.54
CA TYR A 312 -6.35 -2.66 -5.45
C TYR A 312 -5.77 -2.23 -6.81
N VAL A 313 -4.86 -3.03 -7.34
CA VAL A 313 -4.21 -2.78 -8.64
C VAL A 313 -4.17 -4.07 -9.45
N HIS A 314 -4.43 -3.98 -10.76
CA HIS A 314 -4.42 -5.16 -11.61
C HIS A 314 -3.00 -5.58 -11.97
N ARG A 315 -2.29 -6.11 -10.96
CA ARG A 315 -0.90 -6.59 -11.03
C ARG A 315 -0.79 -7.96 -10.38
N SER A 316 0.16 -8.78 -10.89
CA SER A 316 0.50 -10.08 -10.32
C SER A 316 1.41 -9.93 -9.09
N HIS A 317 1.58 -11.03 -8.35
CA HIS A 317 2.40 -11.07 -7.14
C HIS A 317 3.86 -10.67 -7.37
N GLY A 318 4.43 -11.07 -8.50
CA GLY A 318 5.82 -10.81 -8.88
C GLY A 318 6.05 -10.98 -10.38
N GLY A 319 7.32 -11.02 -10.80
CA GLY A 319 7.69 -11.16 -12.20
C GLY A 319 7.53 -9.88 -13.02
N ARG A 320 7.48 -10.02 -14.35
CA ARG A 320 7.45 -8.92 -15.31
C ARG A 320 6.25 -7.97 -15.15
N TYR A 321 5.10 -8.51 -14.77
CA TYR A 321 3.87 -7.76 -14.54
C TYR A 321 3.57 -7.60 -13.04
N GLY A 322 4.60 -7.80 -12.22
CA GLY A 322 4.52 -7.79 -10.77
C GLY A 322 4.20 -6.41 -10.18
N ILE A 323 3.59 -6.46 -9.02
CA ILE A 323 3.08 -5.30 -8.30
C ILE A 323 4.20 -4.33 -7.83
N VAL A 324 5.38 -4.86 -7.44
CA VAL A 324 6.48 -4.06 -6.86
C VAL A 324 7.04 -3.07 -7.89
N ASN A 325 7.31 -3.55 -9.10
CA ASN A 325 7.99 -2.79 -10.15
C ASN A 325 6.99 -2.13 -11.11
N SER A 326 5.77 -1.86 -10.64
CA SER A 326 4.72 -1.24 -11.44
C SER A 326 4.62 0.27 -11.18
N GLU A 327 4.07 0.99 -12.15
CA GLU A 327 3.77 2.42 -11.96
C GLU A 327 2.75 2.62 -10.85
N GLU A 328 1.73 1.78 -10.79
CA GLU A 328 0.71 1.79 -9.73
C GLU A 328 1.36 1.60 -8.36
N GLY A 329 2.31 0.67 -8.26
CA GLY A 329 3.06 0.40 -7.04
C GLY A 329 3.87 1.60 -6.59
N TYR A 330 4.64 2.19 -7.50
CA TYR A 330 5.46 3.36 -7.20
C TYR A 330 4.63 4.60 -6.84
N GLN A 331 3.56 4.87 -7.59
CA GLN A 331 2.71 6.04 -7.35
C GLN A 331 1.99 5.97 -5.99
N ASN A 332 1.52 4.80 -5.58
CA ASN A 332 0.96 4.62 -4.25
C ASN A 332 2.04 4.75 -3.16
N LEU A 333 3.22 4.14 -3.34
CA LEU A 333 4.33 4.22 -2.40
C LEU A 333 4.76 5.67 -2.15
N GLN A 334 5.19 6.39 -3.20
CA GLN A 334 5.72 7.74 -3.02
C GLN A 334 4.70 8.71 -2.42
N ARG A 335 3.42 8.56 -2.80
CA ARG A 335 2.35 9.42 -2.27
C ARG A 335 2.05 9.12 -0.82
N PHE A 336 2.02 7.86 -0.43
CA PHE A 336 1.87 7.49 0.97
C PHE A 336 3.04 7.98 1.82
N LEU A 337 4.29 7.83 1.34
CA LEU A 337 5.47 8.27 2.10
C LEU A 337 5.58 9.79 2.17
N PHE A 338 5.35 10.50 1.05
CA PHE A 338 5.72 11.91 0.87
C PHE A 338 4.55 12.85 0.57
N GLY A 339 3.31 12.36 0.62
CA GLY A 339 2.12 13.18 0.45
C GLY A 339 1.99 14.23 1.57
N ASP A 340 1.38 15.37 1.25
CA ASP A 340 1.08 16.43 2.21
C ASP A 340 -0.38 16.44 2.64
N ILE A 341 -1.25 15.96 1.75
CA ILE A 341 -2.71 16.00 1.94
C ILE A 341 -3.26 14.59 1.85
N GLN A 342 -4.04 14.20 2.84
CA GLN A 342 -4.85 12.99 2.82
C GLN A 342 -6.28 13.35 2.42
N VAL A 343 -6.84 12.62 1.44
CA VAL A 343 -8.26 12.71 1.06
C VAL A 343 -8.87 11.32 1.21
N LYS A 344 -9.75 11.15 2.19
CA LYS A 344 -10.54 9.91 2.34
C LYS A 344 -11.86 10.08 1.61
N LEU A 345 -12.16 9.12 0.76
CA LEU A 345 -13.39 9.04 -0.01
C LEU A 345 -14.25 7.89 0.51
N SER A 346 -15.50 8.16 0.80
CA SER A 346 -16.48 7.15 1.15
C SER A 346 -17.83 7.44 0.51
N LEU A 347 -18.63 6.41 0.28
CA LEU A 347 -20.02 6.53 -0.16
C LEU A 347 -20.91 6.44 1.07
N SER A 348 -21.78 7.43 1.25
CA SER A 348 -22.65 7.58 2.42
C SER A 348 -24.12 7.62 2.03
N ASN A 349 -25.01 7.28 2.97
CA ASN A 349 -26.46 7.36 2.84
C ASN A 349 -26.99 6.55 1.64
N VAL A 350 -26.44 5.35 1.44
CA VAL A 350 -26.87 4.44 0.37
C VAL A 350 -28.18 3.77 0.77
N GLU A 351 -29.19 3.89 -0.07
CA GLU A 351 -30.48 3.22 0.06
C GLU A 351 -30.76 2.45 -1.24
N LEU A 352 -30.27 1.22 -1.33
CA LEU A 352 -30.57 0.35 -2.46
C LEU A 352 -32.06 0.02 -2.51
N LYS A 353 -32.70 0.32 -3.65
CA LYS A 353 -34.09 -0.12 -3.87
C LYS A 353 -34.09 -1.62 -4.11
N ASP A 354 -34.73 -2.35 -3.18
CA ASP A 354 -34.92 -3.79 -3.34
C ASP A 354 -35.80 -4.07 -4.56
N GLN A 355 -35.20 -4.77 -5.52
CA GLN A 355 -35.91 -5.52 -6.54
C GLN A 355 -35.68 -7.00 -6.21
N ASP A 356 -36.73 -7.73 -5.95
CA ASP A 356 -36.78 -9.05 -5.27
C ASP A 356 -35.82 -10.15 -5.81
N ASN A 357 -35.12 -9.93 -6.93
CA ASN A 357 -34.20 -10.89 -7.52
C ASN A 357 -32.86 -10.30 -7.95
N ASN A 358 -32.55 -9.05 -7.62
CA ASN A 358 -31.32 -8.42 -8.07
C ASN A 358 -30.22 -8.46 -7.01
N PHE A 359 -29.01 -8.69 -7.48
CA PHE A 359 -27.76 -8.62 -6.75
C PHE A 359 -26.95 -7.44 -7.29
N TYR A 360 -26.37 -6.61 -6.42
CA TYR A 360 -25.68 -5.39 -6.81
C TYR A 360 -24.19 -5.45 -6.48
N GLN A 361 -23.37 -4.92 -7.38
CA GLN A 361 -21.94 -4.74 -7.18
C GLN A 361 -21.53 -3.35 -7.66
N LEU A 362 -20.67 -2.67 -6.89
CA LEU A 362 -20.16 -1.34 -7.22
C LEU A 362 -18.67 -1.43 -7.56
N GLU A 363 -18.30 -0.90 -8.71
CA GLU A 363 -16.91 -0.67 -9.10
C GLU A 363 -16.46 0.73 -8.73
N THR A 364 -15.18 0.83 -8.36
CA THR A 364 -14.53 2.10 -8.04
C THR A 364 -13.15 2.16 -8.70
N ARG A 365 -12.87 3.24 -9.46
CA ARG A 365 -11.54 3.51 -10.02
C ARG A 365 -11.10 4.93 -9.68
N VAL A 366 -9.82 5.10 -9.38
CA VAL A 366 -9.25 6.44 -9.11
C VAL A 366 -8.05 6.68 -10.03
N ALA A 367 -8.10 7.80 -10.74
CA ALA A 367 -7.03 8.29 -11.59
C ALA A 367 -6.60 9.69 -11.13
N LEU A 368 -5.29 9.95 -11.14
CA LEU A 368 -4.73 11.26 -10.85
C LEU A 368 -4.31 11.96 -12.14
N ARG A 369 -4.54 13.27 -12.22
CA ARG A 369 -4.12 14.05 -13.38
C ARG A 369 -2.61 13.93 -13.61
N GLY A 370 -2.24 13.62 -14.85
CA GLY A 370 -0.86 13.49 -15.30
C GLY A 370 -0.24 12.10 -15.08
N LEU A 371 -1.01 11.11 -14.59
CA LEU A 371 -0.59 9.73 -14.58
C LEU A 371 -1.19 8.96 -15.76
N PRO A 372 -0.41 8.06 -16.39
CA PRO A 372 -0.90 7.24 -17.50
C PRO A 372 -1.74 6.02 -17.05
N ILE A 373 -1.90 5.82 -15.75
CA ILE A 373 -2.56 4.66 -15.14
C ILE A 373 -3.53 5.08 -14.02
N PRO A 374 -4.58 4.31 -13.72
CA PRO A 374 -5.31 4.44 -12.47
C PRO A 374 -4.44 3.97 -11.32
N ILE A 375 -4.51 4.65 -10.17
CA ILE A 375 -3.78 4.25 -8.96
C ILE A 375 -4.57 3.27 -8.09
N TYR A 376 -5.85 3.06 -8.42
CA TYR A 376 -6.78 2.21 -7.70
C TYR A 376 -7.85 1.67 -8.66
N GLU A 377 -8.07 0.36 -8.63
CA GLU A 377 -9.11 -0.31 -9.41
C GLU A 377 -9.77 -1.42 -8.58
N GLN A 378 -10.94 -1.15 -8.07
CA GLN A 378 -11.79 -2.14 -7.44
C GLN A 378 -12.92 -2.48 -8.42
N ALA A 379 -12.80 -3.60 -9.12
CA ALA A 379 -13.62 -3.92 -10.29
C ALA A 379 -14.11 -5.37 -10.29
N ILE A 380 -15.23 -5.62 -10.96
CA ILE A 380 -15.81 -6.96 -11.14
C ILE A 380 -14.87 -7.85 -11.95
N ALA A 381 -14.31 -7.31 -13.03
CA ALA A 381 -13.35 -8.03 -13.87
C ALA A 381 -12.07 -8.46 -13.10
N HIS A 382 -11.79 -7.83 -11.96
CA HIS A 382 -10.66 -8.13 -11.10
C HIS A 382 -11.07 -8.86 -9.81
N TYR A 383 -12.28 -9.38 -9.73
CA TYR A 383 -12.84 -10.15 -8.61
C TYR A 383 -12.84 -9.42 -7.25
N CYS A 384 -12.82 -8.10 -7.26
CA CYS A 384 -12.75 -7.28 -6.04
C CYS A 384 -13.80 -6.16 -5.95
N PRO A 385 -15.02 -6.24 -6.52
CA PRO A 385 -16.00 -5.17 -6.42
C PRO A 385 -16.47 -4.96 -4.97
N ILE A 386 -17.05 -3.79 -4.70
CA ILE A 386 -17.80 -3.57 -3.45
C ILE A 386 -19.08 -4.40 -3.54
N THR A 387 -19.28 -5.31 -2.59
CA THR A 387 -20.39 -6.26 -2.61
C THR A 387 -21.69 -5.65 -2.10
N GLN A 388 -22.81 -6.30 -2.35
CA GLN A 388 -24.13 -5.88 -1.91
C GLN A 388 -24.23 -5.77 -0.38
N GLU A 389 -23.58 -6.66 0.36
CA GLU A 389 -23.60 -6.64 1.82
C GLU A 389 -22.98 -5.34 2.35
N LEU A 390 -21.91 -4.87 1.72
CA LEU A 390 -21.28 -3.59 2.05
C LEU A 390 -22.14 -2.39 1.60
N LEU A 391 -22.89 -2.52 0.50
CA LEU A 391 -23.79 -1.47 0.02
C LEU A 391 -25.05 -1.30 0.88
N ARG A 392 -25.37 -2.28 1.74
CA ARG A 392 -26.54 -2.26 2.66
C ARG A 392 -26.17 -1.89 4.09
N THR A 393 -25.01 -1.34 4.32
CA THR A 393 -24.60 -0.87 5.65
C THR A 393 -25.05 0.57 5.89
N ASP A 394 -25.39 0.88 7.14
CA ASP A 394 -25.66 2.27 7.58
C ASP A 394 -24.36 3.08 7.76
N LYS A 395 -23.20 2.43 7.66
CA LYS A 395 -21.90 3.08 7.80
C LYS A 395 -21.38 3.59 6.45
N PRO A 396 -20.59 4.67 6.44
CA PRO A 396 -19.92 5.11 5.24
C PRO A 396 -19.06 3.98 4.63
N ILE A 397 -19.25 3.70 3.34
CA ILE A 397 -18.56 2.64 2.61
C ILE A 397 -17.23 3.21 2.10
N PRO A 398 -16.07 2.75 2.58
CA PRO A 398 -14.79 3.24 2.11
C PRO A 398 -14.61 2.99 0.61
N LEU A 399 -14.30 4.04 -0.15
CA LEU A 399 -13.99 3.95 -1.57
C LEU A 399 -12.48 3.93 -1.78
N PHE A 400 -11.78 4.96 -1.32
CA PHE A 400 -10.34 5.09 -1.44
C PHE A 400 -9.77 6.17 -0.52
N THR A 401 -8.48 6.06 -0.16
CA THR A 401 -7.72 7.16 0.46
C THR A 401 -6.61 7.62 -0.47
N ALA A 402 -6.72 8.85 -0.98
CA ALA A 402 -5.68 9.48 -1.78
C ALA A 402 -4.69 10.24 -0.90
N PHE A 403 -3.39 10.12 -1.21
CA PHE A 403 -2.33 10.95 -0.67
C PHE A 403 -1.83 11.85 -1.79
N LEU A 404 -2.02 13.15 -1.64
CA LEU A 404 -1.75 14.11 -2.70
C LEU A 404 -0.43 14.84 -2.42
N ILE A 405 0.33 15.06 -3.49
CA ILE A 405 1.57 15.84 -3.49
C ILE A 405 1.29 17.12 -4.29
N PRO A 406 1.10 18.28 -3.66
CA PRO A 406 0.97 19.53 -4.36
C PRO A 406 2.25 19.83 -5.15
N ARG A 407 2.14 20.08 -6.44
CA ARG A 407 3.27 20.49 -7.26
C ARG A 407 3.42 22.00 -7.17
N ASN A 408 4.61 22.47 -6.79
CA ASN A 408 5.00 23.88 -6.86
C ASN A 408 5.28 24.29 -8.31
N SER A 409 4.28 24.31 -9.16
CA SER A 409 4.41 24.97 -10.45
C SER A 409 3.78 26.36 -10.35
N ALA A 410 4.50 27.39 -10.82
CA ALA A 410 4.02 28.77 -10.86
C ALA A 410 2.72 28.95 -11.68
N SER A 411 2.29 27.93 -12.41
CA SER A 411 1.09 27.91 -13.24
C SER A 411 -0.10 27.15 -12.66
N ASP A 412 0.04 26.37 -11.56
CA ASP A 412 -0.98 25.39 -11.11
C ASP A 412 -1.38 25.56 -9.65
N ASN A 413 -1.41 26.75 -9.08
CA ASN A 413 -1.97 27.12 -7.76
C ASN A 413 -1.97 26.01 -6.66
N ASN A 414 -0.98 25.12 -6.61
CA ASN A 414 -0.91 23.97 -5.69
C ASN A 414 -2.16 23.08 -5.71
N THR A 415 -2.83 22.95 -6.85
CA THR A 415 -4.06 22.19 -6.99
C THR A 415 -3.78 20.76 -7.45
N CYS A 416 -4.32 19.78 -6.73
CA CYS A 416 -4.27 18.37 -7.08
C CYS A 416 -5.63 17.92 -7.63
N ARG A 417 -5.65 17.44 -8.89
CA ARG A 417 -6.86 16.91 -9.52
C ARG A 417 -6.85 15.39 -9.56
N TYR A 418 -7.98 14.81 -9.17
CA TYR A 418 -8.25 13.38 -9.35
C TYR A 418 -9.65 13.17 -9.93
N ALA A 419 -9.85 12.00 -10.54
CA ALA A 419 -11.13 11.52 -11.03
C ALA A 419 -11.48 10.21 -10.32
N LEU A 420 -12.66 10.17 -9.70
CA LEU A 420 -13.28 8.98 -9.11
C LEU A 420 -14.36 8.48 -10.06
N ARG A 421 -14.20 7.29 -10.63
CA ARG A 421 -15.27 6.59 -11.36
C ARG A 421 -16.03 5.70 -10.41
N LEU A 422 -17.35 5.79 -10.43
CA LEU A 422 -18.27 4.85 -9.81
C LEU A 422 -19.10 4.16 -10.90
N ALA A 423 -19.30 2.85 -10.79
CA ALA A 423 -20.19 2.11 -11.69
C ALA A 423 -20.96 1.03 -10.92
N LEU A 424 -22.27 1.14 -10.86
CA LEU A 424 -23.15 0.17 -10.22
C LEU A 424 -23.66 -0.83 -11.25
N HIS A 425 -23.46 -2.09 -10.97
CA HIS A 425 -23.96 -3.22 -11.77
C HIS A 425 -25.06 -3.96 -11.03
N SER A 426 -26.01 -4.50 -11.77
CA SER A 426 -27.11 -5.31 -11.25
C SER A 426 -27.11 -6.65 -11.97
N PHE A 427 -27.28 -7.74 -11.21
CA PHE A 427 -27.33 -9.11 -11.69
C PHE A 427 -28.59 -9.79 -11.19
N THR A 428 -29.22 -10.66 -11.99
CA THR A 428 -30.33 -11.49 -11.51
C THR A 428 -29.81 -12.74 -10.78
N LYS A 429 -30.54 -13.24 -9.78
CA LYS A 429 -30.15 -14.47 -9.05
C LYS A 429 -29.97 -15.70 -9.94
N GLN A 430 -30.60 -15.75 -11.10
CA GLN A 430 -30.43 -16.84 -12.07
C GLN A 430 -29.06 -16.80 -12.78
N GLU A 431 -28.42 -15.62 -12.83
CA GLU A 431 -27.13 -15.41 -13.48
C GLU A 431 -25.94 -15.68 -12.54
N THR A 432 -26.16 -15.95 -11.25
CA THR A 432 -25.08 -16.16 -10.28
C THR A 432 -24.25 -17.43 -10.50
N ASN A 433 -24.76 -18.41 -11.25
CA ASN A 433 -24.01 -19.62 -11.61
C ASN A 433 -22.99 -19.39 -12.75
N TRP A 434 -23.08 -18.28 -13.49
CA TRP A 434 -22.19 -17.96 -14.61
C TRP A 434 -20.93 -17.17 -14.19
N LEU A 435 -20.80 -16.75 -12.94
CA LEU A 435 -19.59 -16.10 -12.42
C LEU A 435 -18.30 -16.89 -12.67
N ARG A 436 -18.42 -18.08 -13.27
CA ARG A 436 -17.27 -18.90 -13.68
C ARG A 436 -16.71 -18.61 -15.07
N ASP A 437 -17.50 -18.08 -16.05
CA ASP A 437 -17.05 -18.12 -17.45
C ASP A 437 -17.31 -16.90 -18.34
N SER A 438 -18.01 -15.84 -17.92
CA SER A 438 -18.27 -14.70 -18.83
C SER A 438 -18.27 -13.35 -18.12
N HIS A 439 -17.11 -12.73 -18.06
CA HIS A 439 -16.92 -11.34 -17.59
C HIS A 439 -17.23 -10.30 -18.68
N LEU A 440 -17.95 -10.67 -19.71
CA LEU A 440 -18.09 -9.87 -20.92
C LEU A 440 -19.32 -8.97 -20.83
N ASP A 441 -19.06 -7.67 -20.86
CA ASP A 441 -19.94 -6.61 -21.38
C ASP A 441 -21.26 -6.34 -20.67
N GLN A 442 -21.30 -6.45 -19.33
CA GLN A 442 -22.47 -5.94 -18.63
C GLN A 442 -22.41 -4.40 -18.57
N VAL A 443 -23.37 -3.79 -19.24
CA VAL A 443 -23.57 -2.34 -19.14
C VAL A 443 -23.97 -2.02 -17.70
N PRO A 444 -23.24 -1.12 -17.01
CA PRO A 444 -23.61 -0.74 -15.65
C PRO A 444 -25.01 -0.11 -15.63
N LEU A 445 -25.76 -0.36 -14.57
CA LEU A 445 -27.04 0.28 -14.32
C LEU A 445 -26.88 1.80 -14.22
N TRP A 446 -25.75 2.23 -13.66
CA TRP A 446 -25.31 3.62 -13.62
C TRP A 446 -23.79 3.68 -13.55
N SER A 447 -23.17 4.63 -14.26
CA SER A 447 -21.75 4.94 -14.16
C SER A 447 -21.51 6.41 -14.39
N ASP A 448 -20.62 7.02 -13.58
CA ASP A 448 -20.19 8.40 -13.74
C ASP A 448 -18.78 8.66 -13.18
N TYR A 449 -18.23 9.82 -13.51
CA TYR A 449 -16.95 10.30 -13.03
C TYR A 449 -17.14 11.56 -12.18
N LEU A 450 -16.68 11.53 -10.95
CA LEU A 450 -16.50 12.70 -10.10
C LEU A 450 -15.10 13.24 -10.29
N ILE A 451 -14.97 14.42 -10.84
CA ILE A 451 -13.71 15.15 -10.98
C ILE A 451 -13.60 16.11 -9.80
N THR A 452 -12.52 16.03 -9.05
CA THR A 452 -12.30 16.85 -7.86
C THR A 452 -10.94 17.52 -7.92
N ASP A 453 -10.92 18.80 -7.63
CA ASP A 453 -9.71 19.61 -7.42
C ASP A 453 -9.57 19.91 -5.93
N VAL A 454 -8.42 19.58 -5.37
CA VAL A 454 -8.09 19.88 -3.97
C VAL A 454 -6.87 20.78 -3.93
N SER A 455 -6.96 21.87 -3.18
CA SER A 455 -5.84 22.76 -2.89
C SER A 455 -5.74 23.02 -1.39
N ALA A 456 -4.53 23.26 -0.90
CA ALA A 456 -4.24 23.67 0.45
C ALA A 456 -3.49 25.00 0.47
N SER A 457 -3.93 25.94 1.28
CA SER A 457 -3.27 27.22 1.51
C SER A 457 -3.35 27.58 2.99
N ASP A 458 -2.18 27.80 3.62
CA ASP A 458 -2.07 28.31 5.00
C ASP A 458 -2.98 27.56 6.02
N SER A 459 -2.96 26.23 5.98
CA SER A 459 -3.80 25.32 6.82
C SER A 459 -5.29 25.32 6.50
N THR A 460 -5.71 25.94 5.41
CA THR A 460 -7.08 25.86 4.90
C THR A 460 -7.15 24.96 3.66
N TYR A 461 -8.20 24.15 3.57
CA TYR A 461 -8.47 23.33 2.40
C TYR A 461 -9.58 23.94 1.58
N LYS A 462 -9.40 23.91 0.26
CA LYS A 462 -10.45 24.21 -0.71
C LYS A 462 -10.59 23.04 -1.64
N ALA A 463 -11.80 22.69 -1.96
CA ALA A 463 -12.08 21.67 -2.95
C ALA A 463 -13.22 22.12 -3.85
N THR A 464 -13.09 21.76 -5.13
CA THR A 464 -14.14 21.96 -6.12
C THR A 464 -14.44 20.63 -6.80
N TYR A 465 -15.64 20.48 -7.33
CA TYR A 465 -16.03 19.25 -7.99
C TYR A 465 -16.90 19.50 -9.24
N SER A 466 -16.95 18.48 -10.08
CA SER A 466 -17.93 18.36 -11.17
C SER A 466 -18.18 16.89 -11.47
N TRP A 467 -19.43 16.53 -11.77
CA TRP A 467 -19.76 15.24 -12.35
C TRP A 467 -19.66 15.32 -13.88
N ASN A 468 -19.17 14.25 -14.50
CA ASN A 468 -19.05 14.22 -15.95
C ASN A 468 -20.41 14.28 -16.67
N SER A 469 -21.47 13.71 -16.06
CA SER A 469 -22.84 13.80 -16.59
C SER A 469 -23.44 15.22 -16.52
N ASP A 470 -22.94 16.06 -15.62
CA ASP A 470 -23.46 17.41 -15.35
C ASP A 470 -22.62 18.51 -16.05
N GLN A 471 -22.00 18.19 -17.19
CA GLN A 471 -21.07 19.08 -17.92
C GLN A 471 -21.62 20.49 -18.24
N LYS A 472 -22.90 20.73 -18.06
CA LYS A 472 -23.54 22.06 -18.23
C LYS A 472 -23.43 22.95 -16.99
N GLU A 473 -23.11 22.38 -15.84
CA GLU A 473 -22.93 23.12 -14.60
C GLU A 473 -21.48 23.60 -14.47
N PRO A 474 -21.24 24.81 -13.97
CA PRO A 474 -19.90 25.26 -13.64
C PRO A 474 -19.32 24.39 -12.53
N VAL A 475 -17.97 24.32 -12.48
CA VAL A 475 -17.28 23.68 -11.35
C VAL A 475 -17.79 24.26 -10.04
N THR A 476 -18.27 23.40 -9.15
CA THR A 476 -18.91 23.80 -7.89
C THR A 476 -17.92 23.79 -6.75
N ASP A 477 -17.87 24.87 -5.97
CA ASP A 477 -17.12 24.90 -4.72
C ASP A 477 -17.76 23.97 -3.68
N LEU A 478 -16.93 23.14 -3.04
CA LEU A 478 -17.37 22.32 -1.90
C LEU A 478 -17.49 23.20 -0.65
N THR A 479 -18.65 23.15 -0.02
CA THR A 479 -18.88 23.81 1.26
C THR A 479 -18.52 22.90 2.41
N PRO A 480 -17.73 23.37 3.42
CA PRO A 480 -17.46 22.59 4.61
C PRO A 480 -18.75 22.19 5.34
N ASN A 481 -18.86 20.91 5.71
CA ASN A 481 -19.93 20.41 6.55
C ASN A 481 -19.68 20.82 8.02
N PRO A 482 -20.72 20.96 8.87
CA PRO A 482 -20.56 21.18 10.31
C PRO A 482 -19.73 20.13 11.05
N GLU A 483 -19.54 18.92 10.50
CA GLU A 483 -18.61 17.91 11.01
C GLU A 483 -17.12 18.31 10.86
N SER A 484 -16.80 19.33 10.07
CA SER A 484 -15.45 19.82 9.88
C SER A 484 -14.88 20.37 11.18
N SER A 485 -13.60 20.08 11.44
CA SER A 485 -12.83 20.64 12.55
C SER A 485 -11.69 21.52 12.03
N SER A 486 -10.86 22.07 12.92
CA SER A 486 -9.65 22.81 12.53
C SER A 486 -8.69 21.99 11.68
N ASP A 487 -8.66 20.65 11.88
CA ASP A 487 -7.69 19.76 11.29
C ASP A 487 -8.27 18.89 10.16
N VAL A 488 -9.59 18.78 10.06
CA VAL A 488 -10.28 17.93 9.09
C VAL A 488 -11.40 18.71 8.40
N TYR A 489 -11.28 18.86 7.09
CA TYR A 489 -12.33 19.42 6.25
C TYR A 489 -13.22 18.27 5.76
N VAL A 490 -14.52 18.33 6.05
CA VAL A 490 -15.51 17.34 5.61
C VAL A 490 -16.47 18.01 4.63
N ALA A 491 -16.76 17.35 3.52
CA ALA A 491 -17.74 17.78 2.54
C ALA A 491 -18.49 16.59 1.93
N TYR A 492 -19.69 16.84 1.44
CA TYR A 492 -20.53 15.85 0.77
C TYR A 492 -20.84 16.30 -0.65
N VAL A 493 -20.66 15.40 -1.59
CA VAL A 493 -21.02 15.59 -3.00
C VAL A 493 -22.19 14.68 -3.32
N SER A 494 -23.37 15.26 -3.49
CA SER A 494 -24.57 14.51 -3.90
C SER A 494 -24.33 13.79 -5.22
N LEU A 495 -24.85 12.56 -5.35
CA LEU A 495 -24.77 11.87 -6.64
C LEU A 495 -25.65 12.58 -7.68
N PRO A 496 -25.34 12.46 -8.98
CA PRO A 496 -26.22 12.90 -10.05
C PRO A 496 -27.58 12.24 -9.99
N GLU A 497 -28.61 12.85 -10.57
CA GLU A 497 -29.99 12.34 -10.55
C GLU A 497 -30.12 10.84 -10.89
N ARG A 498 -29.35 10.38 -11.89
CA ARG A 498 -29.34 8.95 -12.29
C ARG A 498 -28.74 8.07 -11.19
N GLY A 499 -27.69 8.51 -10.51
CA GLY A 499 -27.08 7.82 -9.37
C GLY A 499 -28.03 7.77 -8.17
N GLN A 500 -28.71 8.88 -7.88
CA GLN A 500 -29.70 8.96 -6.79
C GLN A 500 -30.90 8.02 -7.02
N LYS A 501 -31.32 7.82 -8.28
CA LYS A 501 -32.41 6.88 -8.61
C LYS A 501 -32.11 5.44 -8.21
N VAL A 502 -30.84 5.04 -8.21
CA VAL A 502 -30.42 3.65 -7.95
C VAL A 502 -29.81 3.44 -6.58
N LEU A 503 -29.08 4.43 -6.04
CA LEU A 503 -28.37 4.34 -4.75
C LEU A 503 -29.07 5.09 -3.60
N GLY A 504 -30.17 5.77 -3.88
CA GLY A 504 -30.92 6.56 -2.89
C GLY A 504 -30.77 8.06 -3.10
N THR A 505 -31.83 8.80 -2.75
CA THR A 505 -31.94 10.25 -2.98
C THR A 505 -30.88 11.04 -2.19
N ASN A 506 -30.48 10.51 -1.02
CA ASN A 506 -29.52 11.14 -0.11
C ASN A 506 -28.10 10.59 -0.28
N ALA A 507 -27.91 9.66 -1.22
CA ALA A 507 -26.59 9.08 -1.45
C ALA A 507 -25.58 10.13 -1.92
N ALA A 508 -24.41 10.15 -1.29
CA ALA A 508 -23.38 11.14 -1.53
C ALA A 508 -21.98 10.56 -1.39
N VAL A 509 -21.03 11.11 -2.13
CA VAL A 509 -19.60 10.89 -1.87
C VAL A 509 -19.17 11.83 -0.75
N ARG A 510 -18.74 11.27 0.38
CA ARG A 510 -18.19 12.01 1.51
C ARG A 510 -16.68 12.12 1.33
N LEU A 511 -16.17 13.34 1.40
CA LEU A 511 -14.76 13.68 1.36
C LEU A 511 -14.32 14.13 2.75
N GLU A 512 -13.22 13.55 3.23
CA GLU A 512 -12.49 14.06 4.39
C GLU A 512 -11.10 14.47 3.94
N ILE A 513 -10.75 15.75 4.08
CA ILE A 513 -9.46 16.30 3.70
C ILE A 513 -8.72 16.72 4.96
N SER A 514 -7.51 16.24 5.14
CA SER A 514 -6.66 16.55 6.30
C SER A 514 -5.20 16.61 5.89
N GLN A 515 -4.37 17.15 6.77
CA GLN A 515 -2.93 17.10 6.60
C GLN A 515 -2.45 15.65 6.77
N TRP A 516 -1.57 15.22 5.87
CA TRP A 516 -0.83 13.97 6.00
C TRP A 516 0.60 14.28 6.46
N LYS A 517 0.98 13.72 7.62
CA LYS A 517 2.31 13.91 8.23
C LYS A 517 3.05 12.59 8.36
#